data_f5f64fc6583e5e7fb4fa5d84ab43d0e5
#
_entry.id   f5f64fc6583e5e7fb4fa5d84ab43d0e5
#
_cell.length_a   1.000
_cell.length_b   1.000
_cell.length_c   1.000
_cell.angle_alpha   90.00
_cell.angle_beta   90.00
_cell.angle_gamma   90.00
#
_symmetry.space_group_name_H-M   'P 1'
#
loop_
_entity.id
_entity.type
_entity.pdbx_description
1 polymer ?
#
loop_
_entity_poly.entity_id
_entity_poly.type
_entity_poly.pdbx_seq_one_letter_code
_entity_poly.pdbx_strand_id
1 'polypeptide(L)'
;MKLRSRLTSALAILLATVSLASTPACGLHSEAPPAASAPAKASPAYADAARPKIEASLAETLAPGAVVWVHAPRLGDWAEAFGARTYRGDDKLTVDDHVRIGSNTKTMTGTVVLQLVEEGKLRLDDPVSKYRPDVKDHAITIAHLLSMRSGLYNYSESLEVNRALDEDPGRAWQPEELIAIGLSRPALFAPGAAYAYSNTNTVLLGRIVEQITGRPLADEMKARIFDKLDLTRTALPSISDASIPSPHPRGYQFGTNVDTIESMALSPDAQARARAGTLLPHDATTMNPSWGWAAGAAISTAPELGRYARALATGELLGSAMHEQRLASVTPNEPSNPETALYGLGIGKLGPMFGHTGELPGFNTFMGHDPVQDVTLIVWTPLDAAPDGKPPAIEIAKIVLGELYAGGAR
;
A
#
# COMPACT_ATOMS: atom_id res chain seq x y z
N MET A 1 31.65 -26.17 50.30
CA MET A 1 32.20 -25.62 51.56
C MET A 1 31.53 -24.25 51.77
N LYS A 2 30.68 -24.18 52.81
CA LYS A 2 30.21 -23.00 53.61
C LYS A 2 29.65 -21.80 52.85
N LEU A 3 28.29 -21.52 52.73
CA LEU A 3 27.31 -21.15 53.80
C LEU A 3 27.63 -19.83 54.55
N ARG A 4 26.73 -18.86 54.39
CA ARG A 4 26.08 -18.01 55.45
C ARG A 4 25.66 -16.69 54.79
N SER A 5 24.40 -16.32 54.67
CA SER A 5 23.29 -16.09 55.62
C SER A 5 23.35 -14.77 56.40
N ARG A 6 22.23 -14.11 56.37
CA ARG A 6 21.54 -13.26 57.37
C ARG A 6 21.35 -11.81 56.95
N LEU A 7 20.27 -11.17 57.15
CA LEU A 7 18.97 -11.22 57.83
C LEU A 7 18.55 -9.75 58.11
N THR A 8 17.32 -9.45 57.78
CA THR A 8 16.31 -8.61 58.49
C THR A 8 16.65 -7.18 58.95
N SER A 9 15.75 -6.24 58.66
CA SER A 9 14.93 -5.58 59.70
C SER A 9 13.74 -4.82 59.14
N ALA A 10 12.57 -5.20 59.60
CA ALA A 10 11.31 -4.48 59.49
C ALA A 10 11.27 -3.32 60.47
N LEU A 11 10.66 -2.19 60.09
CA LEU A 11 10.23 -1.18 61.05
C LEU A 11 8.76 -0.80 60.76
N ALA A 12 7.90 -1.26 61.66
CA ALA A 12 6.50 -0.87 61.71
C ALA A 12 6.39 0.44 62.51
N ILE A 13 5.71 1.42 61.97
CA ILE A 13 5.24 2.59 62.74
C ILE A 13 3.73 2.61 62.71
N LEU A 14 3.19 2.45 63.91
CA LEU A 14 1.79 2.55 64.33
C LEU A 14 1.47 4.03 64.48
N LEU A 15 0.44 4.57 63.81
CA LEU A 15 -0.12 5.87 64.14
C LEU A 15 -1.65 5.80 64.21
N ALA A 16 -2.12 6.34 65.28
CA ALA A 16 -3.46 6.24 65.84
C ALA A 16 -4.54 6.94 64.99
N THR A 17 -5.70 6.32 64.96
CA THR A 17 -6.97 6.84 64.44
C THR A 17 -7.54 7.92 65.38
N VAL A 18 -7.82 9.13 64.81
CA VAL A 18 -8.74 10.08 65.40
C VAL A 18 -9.98 10.14 64.52
N SER A 19 -11.09 9.62 65.01
CA SER A 19 -12.40 9.72 64.37
C SER A 19 -13.01 11.10 64.65
N LEU A 20 -13.21 11.89 63.64
CA LEU A 20 -14.11 13.06 63.69
C LEU A 20 -15.34 12.73 62.85
N ALA A 21 -16.47 12.63 63.53
CA ALA A 21 -17.76 12.52 62.91
C ALA A 21 -18.16 13.86 62.31
N SER A 22 -18.36 13.90 60.99
CA SER A 22 -18.98 15.01 60.29
C SER A 22 -20.27 14.55 59.60
N THR A 23 -21.34 15.26 59.92
CA THR A 23 -22.69 15.16 59.37
C THR A 23 -22.73 15.29 57.86
N PRO A 24 -23.66 14.58 57.13
CA PRO A 24 -23.79 14.74 55.68
C PRO A 24 -24.53 16.04 55.36
N ALA A 25 -23.84 16.98 54.71
CA ALA A 25 -24.46 18.09 54.01
C ALA A 25 -24.98 17.58 52.66
N CYS A 26 -26.28 17.67 52.45
CA CYS A 26 -26.97 17.41 51.20
C CYS A 26 -26.55 18.48 50.16
N GLY A 27 -25.50 18.21 49.38
CA GLY A 27 -25.08 19.04 48.25
C GLY A 27 -25.82 18.59 46.98
N LEU A 28 -26.72 19.42 46.50
CA LEU A 28 -27.29 19.31 45.16
C LEU A 28 -26.14 19.40 44.12
N HIS A 29 -25.73 18.29 43.59
CA HIS A 29 -24.89 18.29 42.42
C HIS A 29 -25.77 18.68 41.22
N SER A 30 -25.64 19.93 40.77
CA SER A 30 -26.08 20.36 39.46
C SER A 30 -25.14 19.71 38.44
N GLU A 31 -25.56 18.61 37.81
CA GLU A 31 -24.91 18.11 36.61
C GLU A 31 -24.98 19.21 35.53
N ALA A 32 -23.82 19.71 35.13
CA ALA A 32 -23.72 20.55 33.95
C ALA A 32 -24.24 19.75 32.74
N PRO A 33 -25.06 20.35 31.87
CA PRO A 33 -25.52 19.66 30.66
C PRO A 33 -24.32 19.21 29.85
N PRO A 34 -24.37 18.01 29.20
CA PRO A 34 -23.30 17.54 28.37
C PRO A 34 -23.03 18.62 27.31
N ALA A 35 -21.74 18.97 27.14
CA ALA A 35 -21.32 19.91 26.12
C ALA A 35 -21.89 19.48 24.78
N ALA A 36 -22.65 20.36 24.12
CA ALA A 36 -23.19 20.10 22.80
C ALA A 36 -22.03 19.74 21.87
N SER A 37 -22.07 18.54 21.31
CA SER A 37 -21.11 18.12 20.29
C SER A 37 -21.13 19.16 19.16
N ALA A 38 -19.96 19.66 18.77
CA ALA A 38 -19.85 20.57 17.65
C ALA A 38 -20.59 19.97 16.45
N PRO A 39 -21.35 20.75 15.66
CA PRO A 39 -22.08 20.24 14.53
C PRO A 39 -21.11 19.52 13.59
N ALA A 40 -21.45 18.29 13.20
CA ALA A 40 -20.68 17.51 12.25
C ALA A 40 -20.46 18.38 11.01
N LYS A 41 -19.21 18.52 10.57
CA LYS A 41 -18.87 19.32 9.38
C LYS A 41 -19.63 18.74 8.21
N ALA A 42 -20.38 19.57 7.47
CA ALA A 42 -21.14 19.12 6.31
C ALA A 42 -20.20 18.42 5.32
N SER A 43 -20.67 17.32 4.72
CA SER A 43 -19.93 16.56 3.72
C SER A 43 -19.68 17.45 2.49
N PRO A 44 -18.49 17.39 1.85
CA PRO A 44 -18.28 18.11 0.60
C PRO A 44 -19.23 17.65 -0.51
N ALA A 45 -19.65 18.56 -1.39
CA ALA A 45 -20.61 18.25 -2.45
C ALA A 45 -20.16 17.10 -3.37
N TYR A 46 -18.86 17.01 -3.69
CA TYR A 46 -18.30 15.91 -4.48
C TYR A 46 -18.44 14.57 -3.75
N ALA A 47 -18.34 14.55 -2.43
CA ALA A 47 -18.50 13.33 -1.63
C ALA A 47 -19.95 12.84 -1.66
N ASP A 48 -20.92 13.76 -1.53
CA ASP A 48 -22.35 13.44 -1.61
C ASP A 48 -22.71 12.89 -3.00
N ALA A 49 -22.09 13.43 -4.07
CA ALA A 49 -22.28 12.93 -5.45
C ALA A 49 -21.58 11.58 -5.71
N ALA A 50 -20.43 11.33 -5.08
CA ALA A 50 -19.67 10.09 -5.25
C ALA A 50 -20.28 8.91 -4.49
N ARG A 51 -20.83 9.13 -3.29
CA ARG A 51 -21.31 8.08 -2.39
C ARG A 51 -22.23 7.04 -3.04
N PRO A 52 -23.36 7.43 -3.69
CA PRO A 52 -24.26 6.44 -4.32
C PRO A 52 -23.58 5.68 -5.47
N LYS A 53 -22.61 6.28 -6.15
CA LYS A 53 -21.84 5.64 -7.23
C LYS A 53 -20.84 4.62 -6.68
N ILE A 54 -20.23 4.92 -5.52
CA ILE A 54 -19.34 3.98 -4.80
C ILE A 54 -20.13 2.77 -4.32
N GLU A 55 -21.30 2.97 -3.72
CA GLU A 55 -22.18 1.89 -3.28
C GLU A 55 -22.61 0.98 -4.46
N ALA A 56 -22.93 1.56 -5.60
CA ALA A 56 -23.22 0.82 -6.83
C ALA A 56 -21.99 0.04 -7.33
N SER A 57 -20.81 0.65 -7.32
CA SER A 57 -19.55 0.00 -7.70
C SER A 57 -19.20 -1.18 -6.80
N LEU A 58 -19.41 -1.05 -5.48
CA LEU A 58 -19.20 -2.15 -4.53
C LEU A 58 -20.14 -3.33 -4.81
N ALA A 59 -21.41 -3.03 -5.13
CA ALA A 59 -22.38 -4.07 -5.51
C ALA A 59 -22.01 -4.76 -6.84
N GLU A 60 -21.54 -4.00 -7.84
CA GLU A 60 -21.09 -4.53 -9.13
C GLU A 60 -19.84 -5.40 -9.01
N THR A 61 -18.85 -4.94 -8.26
CA THR A 61 -17.55 -5.62 -8.08
C THR A 61 -17.61 -6.75 -7.05
N LEU A 62 -18.69 -6.86 -6.29
CA LEU A 62 -18.86 -7.79 -5.16
C LEU A 62 -17.83 -7.56 -4.05
N ALA A 63 -17.24 -6.37 -3.95
CA ALA A 63 -16.31 -6.04 -2.89
C ALA A 63 -17.06 -5.89 -1.55
N PRO A 64 -16.52 -6.45 -0.44
CA PRO A 64 -17.19 -6.39 0.88
C PRO A 64 -17.27 -4.98 1.44
N GLY A 65 -16.42 -4.08 0.95
CA GLY A 65 -16.38 -2.69 1.33
C GLY A 65 -15.22 -1.93 0.71
N ALA A 66 -15.11 -0.65 1.07
CA ALA A 66 -14.01 0.22 0.66
C ALA A 66 -13.74 1.28 1.71
N VAL A 67 -12.53 1.83 1.68
CA VAL A 67 -12.22 3.12 2.32
C VAL A 67 -11.84 4.11 1.26
N VAL A 68 -12.40 5.31 1.36
CA VAL A 68 -12.03 6.49 0.60
C VAL A 68 -11.50 7.54 1.56
N TRP A 69 -10.33 8.08 1.28
CA TRP A 69 -9.72 9.16 2.04
C TRP A 69 -9.23 10.24 1.07
N VAL A 70 -9.75 11.45 1.24
CA VAL A 70 -9.45 12.61 0.39
C VAL A 70 -8.97 13.76 1.26
N HIS A 71 -7.82 14.32 0.93
CA HIS A 71 -7.39 15.63 1.38
C HIS A 71 -7.49 16.58 0.20
N ALA A 72 -8.39 17.57 0.30
CA ALA A 72 -8.67 18.54 -0.76
C ALA A 72 -8.97 19.91 -0.11
N PRO A 73 -7.96 20.69 0.28
CA PRO A 73 -8.13 21.91 1.10
C PRO A 73 -9.12 22.94 0.53
N ARG A 74 -9.22 23.02 -0.81
CA ARG A 74 -10.12 23.96 -1.50
C ARG A 74 -11.54 23.43 -1.65
N LEU A 75 -11.74 22.12 -1.64
CA LEU A 75 -13.04 21.46 -1.89
C LEU A 75 -13.63 20.85 -0.62
N GLY A 76 -12.83 20.71 0.43
CA GLY A 76 -13.15 20.04 1.68
C GLY A 76 -12.58 18.64 1.75
N ASP A 77 -12.05 18.26 2.90
CA ASP A 77 -11.54 16.90 3.16
C ASP A 77 -12.71 15.94 3.35
N TRP A 78 -12.50 14.69 2.94
CA TRP A 78 -13.48 13.62 3.11
C TRP A 78 -12.79 12.30 3.43
N ALA A 79 -13.30 11.61 4.43
CA ALA A 79 -12.85 10.27 4.76
C ALA A 79 -14.07 9.42 5.16
N GLU A 80 -14.29 8.32 4.47
CA GLU A 80 -15.45 7.45 4.70
C GLU A 80 -15.10 5.98 4.43
N ALA A 81 -15.69 5.12 5.25
CA ALA A 81 -15.60 3.67 5.09
C ALA A 81 -16.99 3.11 4.73
N PHE A 82 -17.02 2.25 3.72
CA PHE A 82 -18.21 1.61 3.18
C PHE A 82 -18.15 0.10 3.45
N GLY A 83 -19.27 -0.50 3.81
CA GLY A 83 -19.36 -1.95 3.98
C GLY A 83 -18.72 -2.49 5.26
N ALA A 84 -18.15 -3.70 5.19
CA ALA A 84 -17.70 -4.45 6.35
C ALA A 84 -16.30 -5.04 6.17
N ARG A 85 -15.62 -5.36 7.31
CA ARG A 85 -14.31 -6.03 7.35
C ARG A 85 -14.36 -7.47 6.86
N THR A 86 -15.54 -8.08 6.91
CA THR A 86 -15.73 -9.46 6.47
C THR A 86 -16.76 -9.53 5.35
N TYR A 87 -16.55 -10.43 4.39
CA TYR A 87 -17.49 -10.63 3.29
C TYR A 87 -18.87 -11.03 3.83
N ARG A 88 -19.92 -10.24 3.48
CA ARG A 88 -21.28 -10.38 3.98
C ARG A 88 -21.41 -10.27 5.51
N GLY A 89 -20.41 -9.68 6.19
CA GLY A 89 -20.45 -9.42 7.62
C GLY A 89 -21.05 -8.06 7.96
N ASP A 90 -21.08 -7.77 9.26
CA ASP A 90 -21.61 -6.52 9.84
C ASP A 90 -20.54 -5.70 10.60
N ASP A 91 -19.34 -6.25 10.77
CA ASP A 91 -18.20 -5.58 11.41
C ASP A 91 -17.66 -4.45 10.51
N LYS A 92 -17.96 -3.20 10.89
CA LYS A 92 -17.73 -2.02 10.04
C LYS A 92 -16.25 -1.75 9.81
N LEU A 93 -15.91 -1.48 8.55
CA LEU A 93 -14.62 -0.89 8.17
C LEU A 93 -14.44 0.48 8.83
N THR A 94 -13.17 0.86 9.01
CA THR A 94 -12.79 2.21 9.42
C THR A 94 -11.64 2.72 8.54
N VAL A 95 -11.49 4.03 8.47
CA VAL A 95 -10.40 4.69 7.74
C VAL A 95 -9.02 4.38 8.33
N ASP A 96 -9.00 3.92 9.57
CA ASP A 96 -7.80 3.58 10.33
C ASP A 96 -7.42 2.10 10.24
N ASP A 97 -8.15 1.29 9.48
CA ASP A 97 -7.80 -0.11 9.29
C ASP A 97 -6.49 -0.23 8.51
N HIS A 98 -5.63 -1.16 8.96
CA HIS A 98 -4.40 -1.50 8.24
C HIS A 98 -4.74 -2.39 7.06
N VAL A 99 -4.07 -2.12 5.94
CA VAL A 99 -4.19 -2.93 4.72
C VAL A 99 -2.83 -3.16 4.08
N ARG A 100 -2.69 -4.24 3.33
CA ARG A 100 -1.57 -4.43 2.42
C ARG A 100 -1.74 -3.48 1.25
N ILE A 101 -0.73 -2.65 0.99
CA ILE A 101 -0.81 -1.59 -0.02
C ILE A 101 -0.32 -2.02 -1.40
N GLY A 102 0.07 -3.29 -1.55
CA GLY A 102 0.50 -3.82 -2.82
C GLY A 102 1.63 -3.00 -3.45
N SER A 103 1.55 -2.84 -4.75
CA SER A 103 2.59 -2.18 -5.54
C SER A 103 2.82 -0.70 -5.23
N ASN A 104 2.02 -0.06 -4.37
CA ASN A 104 2.40 1.25 -3.80
C ASN A 104 3.79 1.19 -3.11
N THR A 105 4.18 0.01 -2.62
CA THR A 105 5.52 -0.28 -2.05
C THR A 105 6.65 0.08 -3.02
N LYS A 106 6.46 -0.07 -4.33
CA LYS A 106 7.47 0.24 -5.35
C LYS A 106 7.92 1.70 -5.31
N THR A 107 6.99 2.60 -4.99
CA THR A 107 7.32 4.02 -4.88
C THR A 107 8.23 4.29 -3.69
N MET A 108 8.07 3.52 -2.59
CA MET A 108 8.93 3.61 -1.40
C MET A 108 10.33 3.07 -1.70
N THR A 109 10.43 1.88 -2.32
CA THR A 109 11.71 1.34 -2.80
C THR A 109 12.40 2.30 -3.77
N GLY A 110 11.66 2.84 -4.75
CA GLY A 110 12.18 3.82 -5.70
C GLY A 110 12.66 5.11 -5.02
N THR A 111 11.97 5.60 -4.00
CA THR A 111 12.39 6.78 -3.23
C THR A 111 13.72 6.52 -2.52
N VAL A 112 13.89 5.36 -1.86
CA VAL A 112 15.16 5.00 -1.22
C VAL A 112 16.30 4.92 -2.24
N VAL A 113 16.05 4.32 -3.42
CA VAL A 113 17.05 4.26 -4.51
C VAL A 113 17.45 5.65 -4.96
N LEU A 114 16.49 6.56 -5.18
CA LEU A 114 16.78 7.93 -5.63
C LEU A 114 17.53 8.74 -4.57
N GLN A 115 17.24 8.55 -3.28
CA GLN A 115 18.03 9.14 -2.19
C GLN A 115 19.49 8.65 -2.20
N LEU A 116 19.72 7.36 -2.47
CA LEU A 116 21.08 6.82 -2.60
C LEU A 116 21.79 7.38 -3.83
N VAL A 117 21.05 7.72 -4.91
CA VAL A 117 21.63 8.45 -6.06
C VAL A 117 22.08 9.85 -5.64
N GLU A 118 21.26 10.59 -4.90
CA GLU A 118 21.61 11.91 -4.38
C GLU A 118 22.81 11.87 -3.43
N GLU A 119 22.94 10.80 -2.66
CA GLU A 119 24.10 10.54 -1.79
C GLU A 119 25.37 10.14 -2.58
N GLY A 120 25.29 9.99 -3.90
CA GLY A 120 26.41 9.56 -4.75
C GLY A 120 26.83 8.10 -4.56
N LYS A 121 25.99 7.27 -3.92
CA LYS A 121 26.27 5.85 -3.64
C LYS A 121 25.99 4.93 -4.83
N LEU A 122 25.11 5.35 -5.75
CA LEU A 122 24.89 4.73 -7.04
C LEU A 122 24.46 5.82 -8.06
N ARG A 123 24.42 5.45 -9.34
CA ARG A 123 24.00 6.35 -10.43
C ARG A 123 22.85 5.72 -11.19
N LEU A 124 21.98 6.53 -11.77
CA LEU A 124 20.86 6.04 -12.60
C LEU A 124 21.35 5.29 -13.86
N ASP A 125 22.50 5.69 -14.41
CA ASP A 125 23.14 5.08 -15.57
C ASP A 125 24.10 3.93 -15.22
N ASP A 126 24.30 3.60 -13.93
CA ASP A 126 25.09 2.42 -13.56
C ASP A 126 24.45 1.15 -14.13
N PRO A 127 25.25 0.26 -14.76
CA PRO A 127 24.76 -1.05 -15.14
C PRO A 127 24.42 -1.87 -13.88
N VAL A 128 23.25 -2.54 -13.92
CA VAL A 128 22.79 -3.38 -12.81
C VAL A 128 23.81 -4.47 -12.46
N SER A 129 24.49 -5.01 -13.46
CA SER A 129 25.54 -6.02 -13.32
C SER A 129 26.73 -5.58 -12.45
N LYS A 130 26.95 -4.28 -12.25
CA LYS A 130 27.95 -3.74 -11.29
C LYS A 130 27.62 -4.18 -9.84
N TYR A 131 26.36 -4.28 -9.51
CA TYR A 131 25.85 -4.65 -8.18
C TYR A 131 25.37 -6.10 -8.14
N ARG A 132 24.81 -6.58 -9.25
CA ARG A 132 24.22 -7.91 -9.43
C ARG A 132 24.85 -8.62 -10.63
N PRO A 133 26.00 -9.32 -10.44
CA PRO A 133 26.69 -10.01 -11.52
C PRO A 133 25.89 -11.16 -12.15
N ASP A 134 24.81 -11.59 -11.50
CA ASP A 134 23.83 -12.55 -12.05
C ASP A 134 22.96 -11.94 -13.16
N VAL A 135 22.79 -10.62 -13.23
CA VAL A 135 22.18 -9.91 -14.36
C VAL A 135 23.21 -9.81 -15.50
N LYS A 136 23.07 -10.67 -16.52
CA LYS A 136 24.08 -10.84 -17.60
C LYS A 136 24.04 -9.73 -18.63
N ASP A 137 22.90 -9.08 -18.82
CA ASP A 137 22.80 -7.96 -19.78
C ASP A 137 23.33 -6.67 -19.13
N HIS A 138 24.53 -6.28 -19.53
CA HIS A 138 25.21 -5.08 -19.03
C HIS A 138 24.57 -3.76 -19.50
N ALA A 139 23.64 -3.80 -20.44
CA ALA A 139 22.90 -2.61 -20.88
C ALA A 139 21.73 -2.26 -19.96
N ILE A 140 21.32 -3.17 -19.05
CA ILE A 140 20.30 -2.87 -18.06
C ILE A 140 20.87 -1.94 -17.01
N THR A 141 20.27 -0.75 -16.85
CA THR A 141 20.68 0.27 -15.88
C THR A 141 19.70 0.35 -14.69
N ILE A 142 20.10 1.04 -13.62
CA ILE A 142 19.24 1.36 -12.49
C ILE A 142 17.98 2.11 -12.95
N ALA A 143 18.12 3.08 -13.88
CA ALA A 143 16.98 3.80 -14.46
C ALA A 143 16.02 2.87 -15.21
N HIS A 144 16.51 1.87 -15.93
CA HIS A 144 15.66 0.89 -16.59
C HIS A 144 14.84 0.05 -15.60
N LEU A 145 15.43 -0.35 -14.45
CA LEU A 145 14.69 -1.04 -13.41
C LEU A 145 13.60 -0.14 -12.81
N LEU A 146 13.95 1.10 -12.42
CA LEU A 146 13.01 2.07 -11.83
C LEU A 146 11.84 2.38 -12.76
N SER A 147 12.09 2.49 -14.08
CA SER A 147 11.08 2.89 -15.08
C SER A 147 10.35 1.72 -15.74
N MET A 148 10.57 0.48 -15.28
CA MET A 148 9.96 -0.73 -15.87
C MET A 148 10.32 -0.93 -17.36
N ARG A 149 11.55 -0.56 -17.76
CA ARG A 149 12.06 -0.64 -19.13
C ARG A 149 13.27 -1.57 -19.28
N SER A 150 13.49 -2.47 -18.33
CA SER A 150 14.60 -3.41 -18.36
C SER A 150 14.42 -4.55 -19.36
N GLY A 151 13.20 -4.91 -19.71
CA GLY A 151 12.85 -6.12 -20.46
C GLY A 151 12.90 -7.40 -19.64
N LEU A 152 13.20 -7.36 -18.33
CA LEU A 152 13.24 -8.54 -17.48
C LEU A 152 11.86 -9.15 -17.28
N TYR A 153 11.79 -10.49 -17.39
CA TYR A 153 10.56 -11.23 -17.13
C TYR A 153 10.01 -10.96 -15.72
N ASN A 154 8.70 -10.88 -15.60
CA ASN A 154 8.02 -10.69 -14.33
C ASN A 154 7.81 -12.04 -13.64
N TYR A 155 8.56 -12.33 -12.56
CA TYR A 155 8.46 -13.61 -11.86
C TYR A 155 7.03 -13.91 -11.35
N SER A 156 6.23 -12.87 -11.04
CA SER A 156 4.87 -13.06 -10.55
C SER A 156 3.89 -13.58 -11.63
N GLU A 157 4.29 -13.59 -12.90
CA GLU A 157 3.54 -14.21 -14.00
C GLU A 157 3.95 -15.68 -14.22
N SER A 158 4.90 -16.20 -13.43
CA SER A 158 5.31 -17.60 -13.56
C SER A 158 4.28 -18.56 -12.95
N LEU A 159 4.02 -19.68 -13.65
CA LEU A 159 3.17 -20.74 -13.12
C LEU A 159 3.69 -21.29 -11.79
N GLU A 160 5.02 -21.32 -11.61
CA GLU A 160 5.68 -21.78 -10.39
C GLU A 160 5.27 -20.96 -9.17
N VAL A 161 5.34 -19.61 -9.28
CA VAL A 161 4.97 -18.72 -8.17
C VAL A 161 3.48 -18.81 -7.89
N ASN A 162 2.63 -18.73 -8.92
CA ASN A 162 1.17 -18.75 -8.75
C ASN A 162 0.66 -20.07 -8.19
N ARG A 163 1.23 -21.20 -8.65
CA ARG A 163 0.90 -22.51 -8.06
C ARG A 163 1.31 -22.60 -6.60
N ALA A 164 2.48 -22.11 -6.23
CA ALA A 164 2.92 -22.12 -4.84
C ALA A 164 2.07 -21.20 -3.96
N LEU A 165 1.58 -20.05 -4.48
CA LEU A 165 0.63 -19.18 -3.76
C LEU A 165 -0.71 -19.89 -3.50
N ASP A 166 -1.15 -20.76 -4.42
CA ASP A 166 -2.38 -21.53 -4.25
C ASP A 166 -2.20 -22.75 -3.32
N GLU A 167 -1.08 -23.46 -3.43
CA GLU A 167 -0.82 -24.71 -2.71
C GLU A 167 -0.24 -24.50 -1.30
N ASP A 168 0.59 -23.46 -1.11
CA ASP A 168 1.22 -23.07 0.17
C ASP A 168 1.21 -21.55 0.35
N PRO A 169 0.04 -20.94 0.60
CA PRO A 169 -0.09 -19.50 0.74
C PRO A 169 0.72 -18.92 1.91
N GLY A 170 1.13 -19.75 2.86
CA GLY A 170 1.99 -19.36 3.98
C GLY A 170 3.49 -19.32 3.66
N ARG A 171 3.91 -19.79 2.49
CA ARG A 171 5.33 -19.87 2.11
C ARG A 171 6.02 -18.52 2.21
N ALA A 172 7.15 -18.48 2.93
CA ALA A 172 8.05 -17.35 2.97
C ALA A 172 9.04 -17.43 1.79
N TRP A 173 8.96 -16.47 0.87
CA TRP A 173 9.84 -16.38 -0.29
C TRP A 173 11.09 -15.58 0.03
N GLN A 174 12.25 -16.09 -0.38
CA GLN A 174 13.48 -15.31 -0.34
C GLN A 174 13.56 -14.41 -1.58
N PRO A 175 14.03 -13.16 -1.47
CA PRO A 175 14.20 -12.28 -2.63
C PRO A 175 15.08 -12.90 -3.73
N GLU A 176 16.07 -13.70 -3.36
CA GLU A 176 16.97 -14.36 -4.32
C GLU A 176 16.27 -15.44 -5.15
N GLU A 177 15.29 -16.17 -4.58
CA GLU A 177 14.47 -17.14 -5.32
C GLU A 177 13.64 -16.41 -6.39
N LEU A 178 13.02 -15.28 -6.02
CA LEU A 178 12.20 -14.48 -6.94
C LEU A 178 13.05 -13.90 -8.09
N ILE A 179 14.24 -13.37 -7.76
CA ILE A 179 15.21 -12.88 -8.76
C ILE A 179 15.63 -14.01 -9.68
N ALA A 180 15.96 -15.19 -9.15
CA ALA A 180 16.38 -16.34 -9.96
C ALA A 180 15.28 -16.74 -10.96
N ILE A 181 14.00 -16.75 -10.56
CA ILE A 181 12.86 -17.00 -11.46
C ILE A 181 12.79 -15.90 -12.54
N GLY A 182 12.87 -14.62 -12.15
CA GLY A 182 12.84 -13.50 -13.08
C GLY A 182 13.97 -13.53 -14.10
N LEU A 183 15.17 -13.93 -13.70
CA LEU A 183 16.36 -14.03 -14.57
C LEU A 183 16.43 -15.36 -15.37
N SER A 184 15.61 -16.35 -15.06
CA SER A 184 15.60 -17.66 -15.75
C SER A 184 14.97 -17.60 -17.14
N ARG A 185 14.28 -16.55 -17.50
CA ARG A 185 13.58 -16.37 -18.77
C ARG A 185 14.31 -15.38 -19.66
N PRO A 186 14.21 -15.52 -21.00
CA PRO A 186 14.72 -14.54 -21.93
C PRO A 186 14.11 -13.16 -21.67
N ALA A 187 14.89 -12.11 -21.96
CA ALA A 187 14.37 -10.75 -21.93
C ALA A 187 13.26 -10.57 -22.98
N LEU A 188 12.23 -9.81 -22.63
CA LEU A 188 11.08 -9.51 -23.50
C LEU A 188 11.45 -8.58 -24.64
N PHE A 189 12.41 -7.69 -24.41
CA PHE A 189 12.94 -6.71 -25.35
C PHE A 189 14.30 -6.18 -24.88
N ALA A 190 15.01 -5.49 -25.74
CA ALA A 190 16.27 -4.83 -25.37
C ALA A 190 16.04 -3.71 -24.34
N PRO A 191 16.93 -3.50 -23.36
CA PRO A 191 16.79 -2.48 -22.33
C PRO A 191 16.49 -1.10 -22.93
N GLY A 192 15.47 -0.43 -22.40
CA GLY A 192 15.00 0.88 -22.85
C GLY A 192 14.05 0.87 -24.06
N ALA A 193 13.90 -0.23 -24.78
CA ALA A 193 13.15 -0.27 -26.04
C ALA A 193 11.62 -0.20 -25.85
N ALA A 194 11.09 -0.73 -24.73
CA ALA A 194 9.66 -0.76 -24.43
C ALA A 194 9.41 -0.69 -22.93
N TYR A 195 8.15 -0.65 -22.56
CA TYR A 195 7.68 -0.81 -21.18
C TYR A 195 7.12 -2.22 -20.98
N ALA A 196 7.52 -2.87 -19.89
CA ALA A 196 6.85 -4.05 -19.35
C ALA A 196 6.96 -4.04 -17.83
N TYR A 197 5.82 -4.03 -17.18
CA TYR A 197 5.77 -4.07 -15.72
C TYR A 197 6.37 -5.38 -15.20
N SER A 198 7.32 -5.28 -14.29
CA SER A 198 8.01 -6.45 -13.74
C SER A 198 8.40 -6.23 -12.28
N ASN A 199 7.89 -7.09 -11.41
CA ASN A 199 8.26 -7.12 -10.00
C ASN A 199 9.75 -7.46 -9.80
N THR A 200 10.35 -8.21 -10.73
CA THR A 200 11.79 -8.55 -10.75
C THR A 200 12.65 -7.29 -10.65
N ASN A 201 12.27 -6.21 -11.36
CA ASN A 201 12.98 -4.95 -11.31
C ASN A 201 13.11 -4.40 -9.89
N THR A 202 12.00 -4.38 -9.17
CA THR A 202 11.96 -3.74 -7.84
C THR A 202 12.58 -4.63 -6.77
N VAL A 203 12.47 -5.95 -6.90
CA VAL A 203 13.17 -6.88 -5.99
C VAL A 203 14.68 -6.76 -6.18
N LEU A 204 15.18 -6.64 -7.42
CA LEU A 204 16.60 -6.34 -7.70
C LEU A 204 17.03 -5.01 -7.05
N LEU A 205 16.22 -3.94 -7.20
CA LEU A 205 16.50 -2.65 -6.56
C LEU A 205 16.57 -2.77 -5.03
N GLY A 206 15.64 -3.49 -4.42
CA GLY A 206 15.66 -3.74 -2.97
C GLY A 206 16.95 -4.42 -2.52
N ARG A 207 17.42 -5.45 -3.24
CA ARG A 207 18.68 -6.14 -2.94
C ARG A 207 19.91 -5.25 -3.16
N ILE A 208 19.88 -4.39 -4.18
CA ILE A 208 20.94 -3.39 -4.41
C ILE A 208 20.99 -2.37 -3.26
N VAL A 209 19.83 -1.91 -2.76
CA VAL A 209 19.77 -1.04 -1.58
C VAL A 209 20.44 -1.72 -0.38
N GLU A 210 20.08 -2.97 -0.07
CA GLU A 210 20.68 -3.71 1.05
C GLU A 210 22.19 -3.92 0.89
N GLN A 211 22.65 -4.22 -0.32
CA GLN A 211 24.07 -4.38 -0.61
C GLN A 211 24.87 -3.08 -0.41
N ILE A 212 24.34 -1.93 -0.84
CA ILE A 212 25.00 -0.64 -0.74
C ILE A 212 25.00 -0.13 0.71
N THR A 213 23.91 -0.32 1.43
CA THR A 213 23.75 0.23 2.78
C THR A 213 24.23 -0.69 3.88
N GLY A 214 24.30 -2.00 3.61
CA GLY A 214 24.59 -3.03 4.61
C GLY A 214 23.44 -3.23 5.61
N ARG A 215 22.24 -2.72 5.32
CA ARG A 215 21.06 -2.76 6.20
C ARG A 215 19.86 -3.36 5.48
N PRO A 216 18.92 -4.00 6.20
CA PRO A 216 17.65 -4.45 5.63
C PRO A 216 16.88 -3.31 4.96
N LEU A 217 16.22 -3.59 3.85
CA LEU A 217 15.39 -2.61 3.13
C LEU A 217 14.29 -2.01 4.02
N ALA A 218 13.71 -2.81 4.91
CA ALA A 218 12.70 -2.35 5.87
C ALA A 218 13.25 -1.25 6.80
N ASP A 219 14.49 -1.39 7.27
CA ASP A 219 15.17 -0.38 8.10
C ASP A 219 15.48 0.89 7.32
N GLU A 220 15.90 0.75 6.06
CA GLU A 220 16.13 1.89 5.18
C GLU A 220 14.83 2.65 4.88
N MET A 221 13.74 1.96 4.55
CA MET A 221 12.42 2.58 4.39
C MET A 221 11.96 3.27 5.67
N LYS A 222 12.13 2.60 6.83
CA LYS A 222 11.78 3.18 8.11
C LYS A 222 12.52 4.48 8.37
N ALA A 223 13.85 4.46 8.31
CA ALA A 223 14.68 5.62 8.64
C ALA A 223 14.54 6.77 7.63
N ARG A 224 14.36 6.45 6.35
CA ARG A 224 14.38 7.41 5.24
C ARG A 224 13.02 7.97 4.87
N ILE A 225 11.95 7.21 5.16
CA ILE A 225 10.59 7.57 4.78
C ILE A 225 9.69 7.62 6.00
N PHE A 226 9.52 6.50 6.72
CA PHE A 226 8.47 6.39 7.74
C PHE A 226 8.72 7.31 8.93
N ASP A 227 9.94 7.32 9.46
CA ASP A 227 10.31 8.21 10.58
C ASP A 227 10.34 9.69 10.16
N LYS A 228 10.62 9.99 8.88
CA LYS A 228 10.63 11.37 8.37
C LYS A 228 9.24 11.97 8.25
N LEU A 229 8.25 11.14 7.93
CA LEU A 229 6.86 11.55 7.71
C LEU A 229 5.94 11.18 8.88
N ASP A 230 6.49 10.71 10.00
CA ASP A 230 5.74 10.22 11.17
C ASP A 230 4.68 9.15 10.79
N LEU A 231 5.11 8.16 9.98
CA LEU A 231 4.26 7.03 9.56
C LEU A 231 4.46 5.85 10.52
N THR A 232 3.84 5.94 11.69
CA THR A 232 4.03 4.96 12.79
C THR A 232 3.27 3.65 12.59
N ARG A 233 2.32 3.64 11.66
CA ARG A 233 1.46 2.50 11.30
C ARG A 233 1.75 1.95 9.91
N THR A 234 2.86 2.38 9.30
CA THR A 234 3.35 1.92 8.01
C THR A 234 4.62 1.10 8.21
N ALA A 235 4.68 -0.05 7.58
CA ALA A 235 5.83 -0.95 7.69
C ALA A 235 6.02 -1.79 6.43
N LEU A 236 7.28 -2.18 6.17
CA LEU A 236 7.60 -3.32 5.32
C LEU A 236 7.84 -4.53 6.25
N PRO A 237 6.93 -5.51 6.30
CA PRO A 237 7.09 -6.66 7.19
C PRO A 237 8.31 -7.51 6.80
N SER A 238 8.83 -8.28 7.76
CA SER A 238 9.84 -9.30 7.46
C SER A 238 9.25 -10.38 6.56
N ILE A 239 10.10 -11.10 5.82
CA ILE A 239 9.66 -12.15 4.90
C ILE A 239 8.91 -13.32 5.60
N SER A 240 9.12 -13.49 6.89
CA SER A 240 8.44 -14.52 7.69
C SER A 240 7.15 -14.02 8.36
N ASP A 241 6.84 -12.73 8.27
CA ASP A 241 5.66 -12.14 8.92
C ASP A 241 4.53 -11.95 7.91
N ALA A 242 3.51 -12.78 8.03
CA ALA A 242 2.28 -12.71 7.24
C ALA A 242 1.15 -11.96 7.96
N SER A 243 1.38 -11.40 9.14
CA SER A 243 0.36 -10.72 9.92
C SER A 243 0.04 -9.32 9.37
N ILE A 244 -1.17 -8.86 9.66
CA ILE A 244 -1.60 -7.47 9.46
C ILE A 244 -1.94 -6.93 10.85
N PRO A 245 -1.39 -5.79 11.29
CA PRO A 245 -1.72 -5.21 12.59
C PRO A 245 -3.21 -4.87 12.71
N SER A 246 -3.79 -5.11 13.89
CA SER A 246 -5.19 -4.72 14.16
C SER A 246 -5.33 -3.20 14.33
N PRO A 247 -6.49 -2.61 13.98
CA PRO A 247 -7.59 -3.25 13.25
C PRO A 247 -7.26 -3.43 11.76
N HIS A 248 -7.83 -4.47 11.14
CA HIS A 248 -7.71 -4.72 9.70
C HIS A 248 -8.91 -5.51 9.17
N PRO A 249 -9.29 -5.40 7.89
CA PRO A 249 -10.27 -6.28 7.26
C PRO A 249 -9.66 -7.64 6.93
N ARG A 250 -10.51 -8.61 6.59
CA ARG A 250 -10.10 -9.79 5.85
C ARG A 250 -9.97 -9.44 4.38
N GLY A 251 -8.89 -9.90 3.76
CA GLY A 251 -8.68 -9.78 2.31
C GLY A 251 -9.29 -10.95 1.56
N TYR A 252 -9.97 -10.69 0.45
CA TYR A 252 -10.70 -11.69 -0.32
C TYR A 252 -10.24 -11.77 -1.77
N GLN A 253 -10.31 -12.99 -2.32
CA GLN A 253 -9.96 -13.27 -3.71
C GLN A 253 -10.99 -14.22 -4.32
N PHE A 254 -11.39 -13.98 -5.57
CA PHE A 254 -12.15 -14.92 -6.38
C PHE A 254 -11.23 -15.76 -7.27
N GLY A 255 -11.51 -17.06 -7.38
CA GLY A 255 -10.67 -17.98 -8.15
C GLY A 255 -9.33 -18.29 -7.48
N THR A 256 -8.37 -18.76 -8.26
CA THR A 256 -7.01 -19.07 -7.82
C THR A 256 -5.99 -18.16 -8.51
N ASN A 257 -4.77 -18.06 -7.96
CA ASN A 257 -3.71 -17.29 -8.61
C ASN A 257 -3.35 -17.89 -9.99
N VAL A 258 -3.43 -19.21 -10.13
CA VAL A 258 -3.20 -19.91 -11.42
C VAL A 258 -4.27 -19.56 -12.45
N ASP A 259 -5.56 -19.49 -12.05
CA ASP A 259 -6.66 -19.15 -12.97
C ASP A 259 -6.55 -17.72 -13.53
N THR A 260 -5.86 -16.83 -12.82
CA THR A 260 -5.79 -15.39 -13.14
C THR A 260 -4.44 -14.93 -13.69
N ILE A 261 -3.50 -15.84 -14.01
CA ILE A 261 -2.19 -15.49 -14.57
C ILE A 261 -2.32 -14.71 -15.90
N GLU A 262 -3.16 -15.20 -16.81
CA GLU A 262 -3.29 -14.60 -18.15
C GLU A 262 -4.31 -13.46 -18.17
N SER A 263 -5.28 -13.49 -17.28
CA SER A 263 -6.34 -12.49 -17.16
C SER A 263 -6.88 -12.47 -15.74
N MET A 264 -7.00 -11.30 -15.15
CA MET A 264 -7.66 -11.14 -13.85
C MET A 264 -9.15 -11.54 -13.89
N ALA A 265 -9.77 -11.59 -15.07
CA ALA A 265 -11.14 -12.01 -15.23
C ALA A 265 -11.29 -13.53 -15.14
N LEU A 266 -12.21 -13.99 -14.31
CA LEU A 266 -12.62 -15.39 -14.27
C LEU A 266 -13.34 -15.79 -15.56
N SER A 267 -13.49 -17.10 -15.77
CA SER A 267 -14.33 -17.60 -16.87
C SER A 267 -15.77 -17.07 -16.78
N PRO A 268 -16.49 -16.92 -17.89
CA PRO A 268 -17.88 -16.43 -17.89
C PRO A 268 -18.83 -17.22 -16.97
N ASP A 269 -18.65 -18.54 -16.86
CA ASP A 269 -19.41 -19.38 -15.93
C ASP A 269 -19.11 -19.04 -14.47
N ALA A 270 -17.83 -18.90 -14.12
CA ALA A 270 -17.42 -18.52 -12.77
C ALA A 270 -17.91 -17.12 -12.39
N GLN A 271 -17.88 -16.16 -13.33
CA GLN A 271 -18.47 -14.82 -13.12
C GLN A 271 -19.98 -14.89 -12.85
N ALA A 272 -20.72 -15.70 -13.63
CA ALA A 272 -22.15 -15.88 -13.43
C ALA A 272 -22.46 -16.52 -12.06
N ARG A 273 -21.68 -17.50 -11.63
CA ARG A 273 -21.81 -18.14 -10.33
C ARG A 273 -21.46 -17.19 -9.18
N ALA A 274 -20.45 -16.34 -9.34
CA ALA A 274 -20.10 -15.31 -8.35
C ALA A 274 -21.26 -14.31 -8.17
N ARG A 275 -21.83 -13.81 -9.28
CA ARG A 275 -22.99 -12.90 -9.25
C ARG A 275 -24.24 -13.57 -8.65
N ALA A 276 -24.43 -14.86 -8.90
CA ALA A 276 -25.51 -15.65 -8.29
C ALA A 276 -25.25 -15.99 -6.82
N GLY A 277 -24.07 -15.69 -6.28
CA GLY A 277 -23.69 -16.00 -4.91
C GLY A 277 -23.41 -17.49 -4.64
N THR A 278 -23.24 -18.31 -5.67
CA THR A 278 -22.89 -19.74 -5.58
C THR A 278 -21.38 -20.00 -5.70
N LEU A 279 -20.61 -19.02 -6.17
CA LEU A 279 -19.16 -18.95 -6.03
C LEU A 279 -18.83 -17.79 -5.07
N LEU A 280 -18.25 -18.10 -3.93
CA LEU A 280 -17.84 -17.11 -2.93
C LEU A 280 -16.34 -16.83 -3.05
N PRO A 281 -15.87 -15.63 -2.70
CA PRO A 281 -14.44 -15.39 -2.60
C PRO A 281 -13.87 -16.11 -1.37
N HIS A 282 -12.62 -16.54 -1.45
CA HIS A 282 -11.91 -17.12 -0.32
C HIS A 282 -11.10 -16.05 0.44
N ASP A 283 -10.80 -16.33 1.69
CA ASP A 283 -10.02 -15.48 2.58
C ASP A 283 -8.52 -15.66 2.28
N ALA A 284 -7.88 -14.61 1.76
CA ALA A 284 -6.45 -14.55 1.46
C ALA A 284 -5.65 -13.72 2.50
N THR A 285 -6.28 -13.33 3.63
CA THR A 285 -5.68 -12.44 4.64
C THR A 285 -4.32 -12.91 5.13
N THR A 286 -4.18 -14.23 5.36
CA THR A 286 -2.97 -14.84 5.92
C THR A 286 -1.97 -15.29 4.88
N MET A 287 -2.21 -15.04 3.59
CA MET A 287 -1.22 -15.29 2.54
C MET A 287 0.05 -14.48 2.82
N ASN A 288 1.21 -15.12 2.78
CA ASN A 288 2.48 -14.45 3.07
C ASN A 288 2.85 -13.49 1.93
N PRO A 289 3.00 -12.16 2.20
CA PRO A 289 3.28 -11.16 1.17
C PRO A 289 4.74 -11.15 0.71
N SER A 290 5.61 -11.99 1.23
CA SER A 290 7.05 -12.00 0.95
C SER A 290 7.38 -12.18 -0.53
N TRP A 291 6.50 -12.82 -1.31
CA TRP A 291 6.64 -12.88 -2.76
C TRP A 291 6.57 -11.49 -3.43
N GLY A 292 5.94 -10.51 -2.79
CA GLY A 292 5.94 -9.10 -3.22
C GLY A 292 7.14 -8.32 -2.68
N TRP A 293 7.58 -8.61 -1.47
CA TRP A 293 8.68 -7.97 -0.73
C TRP A 293 8.85 -6.47 -1.08
N ALA A 294 10.02 -6.07 -1.62
CA ALA A 294 10.34 -4.70 -2.07
C ALA A 294 9.33 -4.15 -3.11
N ALA A 295 8.61 -5.03 -3.79
CA ALA A 295 7.68 -4.69 -4.86
C ALA A 295 6.22 -4.58 -4.39
N GLY A 296 5.86 -5.12 -3.18
CA GLY A 296 4.43 -5.17 -2.86
C GLY A 296 4.06 -5.46 -1.42
N ALA A 297 4.99 -5.72 -0.50
CA ALA A 297 4.62 -6.27 0.82
C ALA A 297 4.28 -5.25 1.90
N ALA A 298 4.43 -3.95 1.66
CA ALA A 298 4.19 -2.95 2.71
C ALA A 298 2.73 -2.90 3.15
N ILE A 299 2.56 -2.52 4.42
CA ILE A 299 1.28 -2.31 5.10
C ILE A 299 1.19 -0.84 5.48
N SER A 300 -0.02 -0.26 5.40
CA SER A 300 -0.29 1.11 5.84
C SER A 300 -1.76 1.30 6.21
N THR A 301 -2.13 2.52 6.59
CA THR A 301 -3.51 3.01 6.75
C THR A 301 -3.80 4.10 5.74
N ALA A 302 -5.07 4.41 5.47
CA ALA A 302 -5.41 5.45 4.50
C ALA A 302 -4.83 6.84 4.86
N PRO A 303 -4.90 7.32 6.12
CA PRO A 303 -4.30 8.61 6.47
C PRO A 303 -2.77 8.66 6.32
N GLU A 304 -2.05 7.58 6.66
CA GLU A 304 -0.59 7.55 6.53
C GLU A 304 -0.16 7.43 5.08
N LEU A 305 -0.85 6.60 4.29
CA LEU A 305 -0.62 6.50 2.87
C LEU A 305 -0.89 7.83 2.16
N GLY A 306 -1.88 8.61 2.65
CA GLY A 306 -2.17 9.96 2.17
C GLY A 306 -1.02 10.95 2.43
N ARG A 307 -0.45 10.95 3.64
CA ARG A 307 0.74 11.76 3.94
C ARG A 307 1.92 11.38 3.04
N TYR A 308 2.15 10.07 2.85
CA TYR A 308 3.18 9.59 1.96
C TYR A 308 2.95 9.99 0.50
N ALA A 309 1.72 9.84 -0.02
CA ALA A 309 1.38 10.20 -1.39
C ALA A 309 1.67 11.69 -1.69
N ARG A 310 1.31 12.55 -0.75
CA ARG A 310 1.61 13.99 -0.84
C ARG A 310 3.11 14.24 -0.86
N ALA A 311 3.85 13.71 0.11
CA ALA A 311 5.30 13.86 0.20
C ALA A 311 6.02 13.31 -1.06
N LEU A 312 5.55 12.19 -1.61
CA LEU A 312 6.05 11.59 -2.84
C LEU A 312 5.94 12.54 -4.04
N ALA A 313 4.77 13.15 -4.22
CA ALA A 313 4.46 13.97 -5.39
C ALA A 313 4.90 15.44 -5.24
N THR A 314 5.13 15.93 -4.03
CA THR A 314 5.64 17.30 -3.76
C THR A 314 7.17 17.36 -3.58
N GLY A 315 7.85 16.20 -3.52
CA GLY A 315 9.31 16.12 -3.42
C GLY A 315 9.87 16.29 -2.01
N GLU A 316 9.06 16.14 -0.97
CA GLU A 316 9.50 16.31 0.42
C GLU A 316 10.65 15.34 0.83
N LEU A 317 10.75 14.19 0.15
CA LEU A 317 11.71 13.13 0.43
C LEU A 317 12.96 13.17 -0.46
N LEU A 318 13.04 14.09 -1.42
CA LEU A 318 14.13 14.22 -2.41
C LEU A 318 14.54 15.69 -2.52
N GLY A 319 15.77 15.93 -2.93
CA GLY A 319 16.18 17.28 -3.37
C GLY A 319 15.44 17.70 -4.64
N SER A 320 15.30 19.02 -4.86
CA SER A 320 14.49 19.57 -5.96
C SER A 320 14.87 19.02 -7.34
N ALA A 321 16.16 18.93 -7.64
CA ALA A 321 16.64 18.43 -8.94
C ALA A 321 16.26 16.97 -9.20
N MET A 322 16.39 16.10 -8.19
CA MET A 322 16.01 14.69 -8.30
C MET A 322 14.49 14.53 -8.37
N HIS A 323 13.76 15.32 -7.61
CA HIS A 323 12.31 15.34 -7.68
C HIS A 323 11.80 15.75 -9.06
N GLU A 324 12.31 16.85 -9.62
CA GLU A 324 11.99 17.29 -10.97
C GLU A 324 12.32 16.23 -12.02
N GLN A 325 13.51 15.60 -11.92
CA GLN A 325 13.91 14.50 -12.77
C GLN A 325 12.96 13.30 -12.66
N ARG A 326 12.52 12.96 -11.44
CA ARG A 326 11.53 11.90 -11.20
C ARG A 326 10.21 12.18 -11.90
N LEU A 327 9.64 13.36 -11.72
CA LEU A 327 8.37 13.72 -12.36
C LEU A 327 8.49 13.82 -13.88
N ALA A 328 9.59 14.41 -14.40
CA ALA A 328 9.86 14.53 -15.83
C ALA A 328 10.11 13.17 -16.51
N SER A 329 10.50 12.14 -15.74
CA SER A 329 10.71 10.78 -16.28
C SER A 329 9.43 10.03 -16.63
N VAL A 330 8.26 10.55 -16.20
CA VAL A 330 6.97 9.89 -16.41
C VAL A 330 6.56 9.99 -17.87
N THR A 331 6.50 8.85 -18.54
CA THR A 331 6.17 8.74 -19.96
C THR A 331 5.07 7.69 -20.18
N PRO A 332 4.31 7.74 -21.28
CA PRO A 332 3.31 6.74 -21.58
C PRO A 332 3.87 5.32 -21.58
N ASN A 333 3.12 4.39 -21.02
CA ASN A 333 3.45 2.97 -21.05
C ASN A 333 3.38 2.43 -22.49
N GLU A 334 2.40 2.93 -23.25
CA GLU A 334 2.25 2.68 -24.68
C GLU A 334 2.39 4.00 -25.44
N PRO A 335 3.50 4.21 -26.19
CA PRO A 335 3.70 5.45 -26.94
C PRO A 335 2.60 5.76 -27.97
N SER A 336 1.93 4.71 -28.48
CA SER A 336 0.79 4.84 -29.42
C SER A 336 -0.52 5.28 -28.76
N ASN A 337 -0.59 5.23 -27.42
CA ASN A 337 -1.76 5.63 -26.64
C ASN A 337 -1.31 6.47 -25.42
N PRO A 338 -1.08 7.77 -25.60
CA PRO A 338 -0.58 8.66 -24.54
C PRO A 338 -1.57 8.89 -23.40
N GLU A 339 -2.83 8.48 -23.55
CA GLU A 339 -3.85 8.55 -22.50
C GLU A 339 -3.80 7.34 -21.55
N THR A 340 -3.00 6.32 -21.88
CA THR A 340 -2.78 5.18 -20.99
C THR A 340 -1.99 5.58 -19.76
N ALA A 341 -1.96 4.68 -18.77
CA ALA A 341 -1.16 4.87 -17.58
C ALA A 341 0.28 5.27 -17.93
N LEU A 342 0.82 6.21 -17.18
CA LEU A 342 2.17 6.73 -17.35
C LEU A 342 3.06 6.19 -16.24
N TYR A 343 4.33 5.92 -16.54
CA TYR A 343 5.29 5.42 -15.54
C TYR A 343 6.68 6.06 -15.71
N GLY A 344 7.33 6.31 -14.59
CA GLY A 344 8.66 6.92 -14.52
C GLY A 344 9.56 6.25 -13.49
N LEU A 345 10.49 7.00 -12.90
CA LEU A 345 11.45 6.51 -11.91
C LEU A 345 10.76 6.10 -10.59
N GLY A 346 10.17 4.89 -10.58
CA GLY A 346 9.46 4.35 -9.43
C GLY A 346 8.22 5.15 -9.02
N ILE A 347 7.50 5.70 -10.00
CA ILE A 347 6.27 6.46 -9.80
C ILE A 347 5.37 6.31 -11.02
N GLY A 348 4.07 6.14 -10.78
CA GLY A 348 3.04 6.17 -11.82
C GLY A 348 2.31 7.50 -11.88
N LYS A 349 1.50 7.68 -12.92
CA LYS A 349 0.58 8.81 -13.05
C LYS A 349 -0.75 8.34 -13.65
N LEU A 350 -1.86 8.76 -13.06
CA LEU A 350 -3.21 8.54 -13.55
C LEU A 350 -3.96 9.88 -13.56
N GLY A 351 -4.28 10.40 -14.75
CA GLY A 351 -4.80 11.75 -14.89
C GLY A 351 -3.83 12.77 -14.25
N PRO A 352 -4.29 13.66 -13.36
CA PRO A 352 -3.42 14.62 -12.65
C PRO A 352 -2.63 14.00 -11.51
N MET A 353 -2.97 12.79 -11.06
CA MET A 353 -2.44 12.14 -9.85
C MET A 353 -1.11 11.46 -10.10
N PHE A 354 -0.06 11.86 -9.39
CA PHE A 354 1.18 11.10 -9.24
C PHE A 354 1.06 10.14 -8.05
N GLY A 355 1.46 8.89 -8.23
CA GLY A 355 1.35 7.86 -7.22
C GLY A 355 1.51 6.45 -7.77
N HIS A 356 0.69 5.52 -7.33
CA HIS A 356 0.69 4.14 -7.81
C HIS A 356 -0.62 3.44 -7.46
N THR A 357 -0.92 2.34 -8.13
CA THR A 357 -1.94 1.38 -7.74
C THR A 357 -1.29 0.21 -7.00
N GLY A 358 -2.06 -0.53 -6.23
CA GLY A 358 -1.58 -1.72 -5.55
C GLY A 358 -2.56 -2.87 -5.64
N GLU A 359 -2.03 -4.05 -5.85
CA GLU A 359 -2.79 -5.29 -5.88
C GLU A 359 -1.96 -6.40 -5.25
N LEU A 360 -2.58 -7.15 -4.39
CA LEU A 360 -2.12 -8.40 -3.80
C LEU A 360 -3.36 -9.27 -3.59
N PRO A 361 -3.23 -10.60 -3.54
CA PRO A 361 -4.35 -11.45 -3.12
C PRO A 361 -5.03 -10.88 -1.87
N GLY A 362 -6.31 -10.57 -2.01
CA GLY A 362 -7.14 -9.99 -0.96
C GLY A 362 -7.21 -8.47 -0.86
N PHE A 363 -6.39 -7.71 -1.59
CA PHE A 363 -6.37 -6.24 -1.46
C PHE A 363 -6.13 -5.54 -2.80
N ASN A 364 -6.93 -4.51 -3.07
CA ASN A 364 -6.72 -3.58 -4.18
C ASN A 364 -6.65 -2.15 -3.63
N THR A 365 -5.71 -1.33 -4.11
CA THR A 365 -5.45 0.01 -3.58
C THR A 365 -5.14 1.00 -4.69
N PHE A 366 -5.53 2.25 -4.49
CA PHE A 366 -5.12 3.42 -5.25
C PHE A 366 -4.51 4.46 -4.32
N MET A 367 -3.38 5.02 -4.70
CA MET A 367 -2.72 6.11 -4.01
C MET A 367 -2.31 7.16 -5.03
N GLY A 368 -2.72 8.42 -4.83
CA GLY A 368 -2.31 9.51 -5.70
C GLY A 368 -2.41 10.89 -5.05
N HIS A 369 -1.57 11.80 -5.54
CA HIS A 369 -1.61 13.21 -5.21
C HIS A 369 -1.45 14.08 -6.47
N ASP A 370 -2.32 15.07 -6.61
CA ASP A 370 -2.21 16.14 -7.61
C ASP A 370 -1.50 17.34 -6.98
N PRO A 371 -0.23 17.61 -7.33
CA PRO A 371 0.52 18.73 -6.74
C PRO A 371 0.03 20.10 -7.20
N VAL A 372 -0.76 20.18 -8.29
CA VAL A 372 -1.28 21.44 -8.82
C VAL A 372 -2.51 21.90 -8.02
N GLN A 373 -3.42 20.98 -7.74
CA GLN A 373 -4.65 21.28 -7.00
C GLN A 373 -4.52 21.03 -5.49
N ASP A 374 -3.40 20.44 -5.04
CA ASP A 374 -3.16 19.96 -3.66
C ASP A 374 -4.27 18.98 -3.22
N VAL A 375 -4.55 18.00 -4.09
CA VAL A 375 -5.55 16.96 -3.83
C VAL A 375 -4.86 15.61 -3.66
N THR A 376 -5.10 14.96 -2.53
CA THR A 376 -4.66 13.58 -2.29
C THR A 376 -5.87 12.66 -2.26
N LEU A 377 -5.78 11.53 -2.95
CA LEU A 377 -6.79 10.49 -2.94
C LEU A 377 -6.17 9.15 -2.60
N ILE A 378 -6.72 8.49 -1.59
CA ILE A 378 -6.45 7.11 -1.25
C ILE A 378 -7.76 6.34 -1.31
N VAL A 379 -7.74 5.22 -2.01
CA VAL A 379 -8.85 4.25 -2.02
C VAL A 379 -8.27 2.86 -1.80
N TRP A 380 -8.94 2.05 -0.99
CA TRP A 380 -8.62 0.64 -0.92
C TRP A 380 -9.89 -0.21 -0.70
N THR A 381 -9.81 -1.45 -1.16
CA THR A 381 -10.84 -2.46 -1.00
C THR A 381 -10.21 -3.76 -0.49
N PRO A 382 -10.90 -4.51 0.38
CA PRO A 382 -10.46 -5.83 0.82
C PRO A 382 -10.92 -6.94 -0.17
N LEU A 383 -10.74 -6.67 -1.45
CA LEU A 383 -10.90 -7.57 -2.58
C LEU A 383 -9.85 -7.17 -3.62
N ASP A 384 -9.09 -8.11 -4.14
CA ASP A 384 -8.04 -7.86 -5.13
C ASP A 384 -8.62 -7.49 -6.51
N ALA A 385 -9.51 -8.32 -7.04
CA ALA A 385 -10.20 -8.08 -8.31
C ALA A 385 -11.65 -8.58 -8.25
N ALA A 386 -12.52 -7.89 -8.95
CA ALA A 386 -13.88 -8.35 -9.22
C ALA A 386 -13.87 -9.62 -10.09
N PRO A 387 -14.93 -10.44 -10.11
CA PRO A 387 -15.00 -11.62 -10.97
C PRO A 387 -14.75 -11.36 -12.46
N ASP A 388 -15.06 -10.16 -12.96
CA ASP A 388 -14.82 -9.74 -14.34
C ASP A 388 -13.41 -9.11 -14.55
N GLY A 389 -12.54 -9.17 -13.53
CA GLY A 389 -11.18 -8.68 -13.55
C GLY A 389 -11.02 -7.18 -13.28
N LYS A 390 -12.10 -6.44 -13.05
CA LYS A 390 -12.00 -5.02 -12.71
C LYS A 390 -11.36 -4.84 -11.34
N PRO A 391 -10.41 -3.89 -11.19
CA PRO A 391 -9.79 -3.55 -9.93
C PRO A 391 -10.69 -2.60 -9.11
N PRO A 392 -11.33 -3.05 -8.00
CA PRO A 392 -12.40 -2.31 -7.34
C PRO A 392 -11.99 -0.93 -6.81
N ALA A 393 -10.79 -0.82 -6.21
CA ALA A 393 -10.32 0.46 -5.68
C ALA A 393 -10.03 1.48 -6.78
N ILE A 394 -9.56 1.02 -7.95
CA ILE A 394 -9.30 1.91 -9.10
C ILE A 394 -10.61 2.40 -9.70
N GLU A 395 -11.64 1.55 -9.81
CA GLU A 395 -12.96 1.96 -10.27
C GLU A 395 -13.57 3.02 -9.35
N ILE A 396 -13.47 2.83 -8.03
CA ILE A 396 -13.91 3.83 -7.05
C ILE A 396 -13.05 5.11 -7.15
N ALA A 397 -11.74 5.00 -7.33
CA ALA A 397 -10.87 6.17 -7.51
C ALA A 397 -11.28 7.01 -8.74
N LYS A 398 -11.62 6.36 -9.87
CA LYS A 398 -12.14 7.04 -11.08
C LYS A 398 -13.45 7.79 -10.79
N ILE A 399 -14.36 7.18 -10.01
CA ILE A 399 -15.61 7.82 -9.58
C ILE A 399 -15.30 9.09 -8.78
N VAL A 400 -14.46 8.97 -7.74
CA VAL A 400 -14.11 10.10 -6.87
C VAL A 400 -13.39 11.21 -7.65
N LEU A 401 -12.43 10.87 -8.50
CA LEU A 401 -11.74 11.83 -9.37
C LEU A 401 -12.70 12.52 -10.33
N GLY A 402 -13.64 11.77 -10.90
CA GLY A 402 -14.70 12.33 -11.75
C GLY A 402 -15.49 13.43 -11.04
N GLU A 403 -15.88 13.22 -9.78
CA GLU A 403 -16.63 14.19 -8.99
C GLU A 403 -15.75 15.37 -8.50
N LEU A 404 -14.52 15.10 -8.08
CA LEU A 404 -13.57 16.13 -7.66
C LEU A 404 -13.28 17.15 -8.77
N TYR A 405 -13.19 16.69 -10.01
CA TYR A 405 -12.82 17.52 -11.16
C TYR A 405 -14.02 17.89 -12.08
N ALA A 406 -15.27 17.47 -11.74
CA ALA A 406 -16.47 17.75 -12.54
C ALA A 406 -16.76 19.26 -12.70
N GLY A 407 -16.32 20.10 -11.76
CA GLY A 407 -16.54 21.56 -11.77
C GLY A 407 -15.53 22.37 -12.60
N GLY A 408 -14.69 21.74 -13.42
CA GLY A 408 -13.76 22.44 -14.32
C GLY A 408 -12.46 22.92 -13.67
N ALA A 409 -12.08 22.41 -12.53
CA ALA A 409 -10.73 22.52 -11.98
C ALA A 409 -9.77 21.65 -12.83
N ARG A 410 -9.44 22.14 -14.05
CA ARG A 410 -8.41 21.59 -14.92
C ARG A 410 -7.08 22.28 -14.69
#